data_6e583d3ee5a6a5ff492798dad7be6b80
#
_entry.id   6e583d3ee5a6a5ff492798dad7be6b80
#
_cell.length_a   1.000
_cell.length_b   1.000
_cell.length_c   1.000
_cell.angle_alpha   90.00
_cell.angle_beta   90.00
_cell.angle_gamma   90.00
#
_symmetry.space_group_name_H-M   'P 1'
#
loop_
_entity.id
_entity.type
_entity.pdbx_description
1 polymer ?
#
loop_
_entity_poly.entity_id
_entity_poly.type
_entity_poly.pdbx_seq_one_letter_code
_entity_poly.pdbx_strand_id
1 'polypeptide(L)'
;ESKQEQVTVEQKQETVVEEESVAVVKQNPTPLPEQPLAEGQPYRFAVRTNVLYDAMLLPTLGVEWRINNSIGVKLDGSLSWWGGEHGKVQKVWLLNPEVRWYLLDAKRFYVGLSGSYGEYNIYKYMPGGILSKDTGYQGKLWNAGLTVGYQLCLSRSFSVDFNLGLGYTRSDYDSYGMTDGVRVYKEREKTKNLWGPTQAGISLVWTIGSK
;
A
#
# COMPACT_ATOMS: atom_id res chain seq x y z
N GLU A 1 38.14 -52.06 45.63
CA GLU A 1 38.14 -52.24 44.14
C GLU A 1 36.79 -51.87 43.53
N SER A 2 35.66 -52.21 44.15
CA SER A 2 34.34 -51.95 43.61
C SER A 2 33.92 -50.45 43.56
N LYS A 3 34.48 -49.59 44.40
CA LYS A 3 34.11 -48.15 44.47
C LYS A 3 34.83 -47.28 43.44
N GLN A 4 36.01 -47.67 43.00
CA GLN A 4 36.77 -46.91 41.98
C GLN A 4 36.27 -47.16 40.55
N GLU A 5 35.75 -48.36 40.30
CA GLU A 5 35.15 -48.67 38.99
C GLU A 5 33.82 -47.94 38.77
N GLN A 6 32.97 -47.75 39.76
CA GLN A 6 31.72 -46.98 39.63
C GLN A 6 31.97 -45.51 39.42
N VAL A 7 32.94 -44.88 40.02
CA VAL A 7 33.27 -43.47 39.84
C VAL A 7 33.82 -43.23 38.43
N THR A 8 34.57 -44.16 37.87
CA THR A 8 35.11 -44.05 36.50
C THR A 8 34.04 -44.19 35.44
N VAL A 9 33.03 -45.03 35.66
CA VAL A 9 31.91 -45.20 34.74
C VAL A 9 30.97 -43.99 34.73
N GLU A 10 30.69 -43.40 35.91
CA GLU A 10 29.88 -42.16 36.00
C GLU A 10 30.56 -40.96 35.37
N GLN A 11 31.86 -40.76 35.57
CA GLN A 11 32.60 -39.67 34.89
C GLN A 11 32.69 -39.86 33.41
N LYS A 12 32.71 -41.09 32.92
CA LYS A 12 32.73 -41.35 31.47
C LYS A 12 31.36 -41.17 30.80
N GLN A 13 30.27 -41.39 31.54
CA GLN A 13 28.92 -41.07 31.05
C GLN A 13 28.61 -39.59 31.08
N GLU A 14 29.05 -38.85 32.10
CA GLU A 14 28.87 -37.37 32.10
C GLU A 14 29.64 -36.68 31.00
N THR A 15 30.88 -37.07 30.69
CA THR A 15 31.65 -36.49 29.58
C THR A 15 31.08 -36.82 28.22
N VAL A 16 30.49 -38.00 28.03
CA VAL A 16 29.84 -38.37 26.75
C VAL A 16 28.53 -37.59 26.51
N VAL A 17 27.75 -37.38 27.59
CA VAL A 17 26.52 -36.58 27.51
C VAL A 17 26.80 -35.11 27.29
N GLU A 18 27.89 -34.57 27.84
CA GLU A 18 28.27 -33.16 27.64
C GLU A 18 28.87 -32.93 26.25
N GLU A 19 29.60 -33.87 25.66
CA GLU A 19 30.06 -33.79 24.28
C GLU A 19 28.88 -33.91 23.26
N GLU A 20 27.91 -34.75 23.51
CA GLU A 20 26.74 -34.91 22.66
C GLU A 20 25.82 -33.68 22.68
N SER A 21 25.67 -33.04 23.83
CA SER A 21 24.88 -31.80 23.96
C SER A 21 25.58 -30.59 23.38
N VAL A 22 26.91 -30.52 23.36
CA VAL A 22 27.70 -29.47 22.75
C VAL A 22 27.77 -29.64 21.21
N ALA A 23 27.67 -30.87 20.71
CA ALA A 23 27.66 -31.14 19.26
C ALA A 23 26.34 -30.73 18.59
N VAL A 24 25.21 -30.78 19.29
CA VAL A 24 23.89 -30.38 18.77
C VAL A 24 23.73 -28.86 18.68
N VAL A 25 24.46 -28.08 19.47
CA VAL A 25 24.37 -26.60 19.50
C VAL A 25 25.22 -25.95 18.43
N LYS A 26 26.11 -26.68 17.74
CA LYS A 26 27.01 -26.14 16.69
C LYS A 26 26.56 -26.42 15.25
N GLN A 27 25.31 -26.82 15.02
CA GLN A 27 24.77 -26.70 13.69
C GLN A 27 24.38 -25.23 13.48
N ASN A 28 25.30 -24.44 12.92
CA ASN A 28 24.93 -23.16 12.31
C ASN A 28 23.71 -23.43 11.43
N PRO A 29 22.60 -22.67 11.59
CA PRO A 29 21.51 -22.78 10.63
C PRO A 29 22.11 -22.54 9.25
N THR A 30 22.05 -23.54 8.40
CA THR A 30 22.39 -23.38 6.97
C THR A 30 21.60 -22.15 6.50
N PRO A 31 22.26 -21.07 6.01
CA PRO A 31 21.54 -19.94 5.47
C PRO A 31 20.58 -20.52 4.45
N LEU A 32 19.28 -20.28 4.63
CA LEU A 32 18.30 -20.53 3.60
C LEU A 32 18.88 -19.94 2.32
N PRO A 33 18.93 -20.69 1.22
CA PRO A 33 19.43 -20.13 -0.03
C PRO A 33 18.66 -18.84 -0.27
N GLU A 34 19.35 -17.71 -0.22
CA GLU A 34 18.81 -16.43 -0.65
C GLU A 34 18.42 -16.65 -2.11
N GLN A 35 17.13 -16.91 -2.32
CA GLN A 35 16.59 -16.90 -3.68
C GLN A 35 16.86 -15.49 -4.19
N PRO A 36 17.66 -15.31 -5.25
CA PRO A 36 17.89 -14.00 -5.80
C PRO A 36 16.51 -13.42 -6.11
N LEU A 37 16.15 -12.37 -5.37
CA LEU A 37 14.92 -11.59 -5.63
C LEU A 37 14.94 -11.32 -7.13
N ALA A 38 13.93 -11.76 -7.85
CA ALA A 38 13.85 -11.67 -9.29
C ALA A 38 14.28 -10.25 -9.72
N GLU A 39 15.37 -10.14 -10.45
CA GLU A 39 15.80 -8.86 -10.99
C GLU A 39 14.65 -8.32 -11.79
N GLY A 40 14.11 -7.17 -11.35
CA GLY A 40 12.96 -6.56 -11.97
C GLY A 40 13.32 -6.14 -13.39
N GLN A 41 13.01 -6.98 -14.37
CA GLN A 41 13.19 -6.60 -15.77
C GLN A 41 12.27 -5.43 -16.09
N PRO A 42 12.75 -4.41 -16.81
CA PRO A 42 11.94 -3.27 -17.15
C PRO A 42 10.78 -3.72 -18.05
N TYR A 43 9.57 -3.64 -17.52
CA TYR A 43 8.35 -3.84 -18.30
C TYR A 43 7.99 -2.56 -19.07
N ARG A 44 7.24 -2.70 -20.14
CA ARG A 44 6.80 -1.56 -20.94
C ARG A 44 5.43 -1.04 -20.49
N PHE A 45 4.54 -1.96 -20.13
CA PHE A 45 3.21 -1.65 -19.63
C PHE A 45 2.89 -2.49 -18.40
N ALA A 46 2.12 -1.91 -17.50
CA ALA A 46 1.55 -2.63 -16.38
C ALA A 46 0.12 -2.17 -16.12
N VAL A 47 -0.71 -3.10 -15.64
CA VAL A 47 -2.02 -2.84 -15.05
C VAL A 47 -1.89 -2.97 -13.55
N ARG A 48 -2.62 -2.15 -12.81
CA ARG A 48 -2.49 -2.09 -11.35
C ARG A 48 -3.82 -1.85 -10.65
N THR A 49 -3.94 -2.31 -9.42
CA THR A 49 -5.02 -1.94 -8.50
C THR A 49 -4.45 -1.52 -7.16
N ASN A 50 -5.08 -0.58 -6.48
CA ASN A 50 -4.66 -0.13 -5.17
C ASN A 50 -5.49 -0.83 -4.08
N VAL A 51 -4.92 -1.86 -3.48
CA VAL A 51 -5.58 -2.69 -2.45
C VAL A 51 -6.01 -1.87 -1.24
N LEU A 52 -5.28 -0.81 -0.89
CA LEU A 52 -5.64 0.05 0.22
C LEU A 52 -6.94 0.82 -0.08
N TYR A 53 -7.10 1.32 -1.29
CA TYR A 53 -8.34 2.01 -1.72
C TYR A 53 -9.48 1.01 -1.91
N ASP A 54 -9.18 -0.17 -2.45
CA ASP A 54 -10.17 -1.24 -2.64
C ASP A 54 -10.75 -1.68 -1.28
N ALA A 55 -9.91 -1.79 -0.23
CA ALA A 55 -10.33 -2.07 1.14
C ALA A 55 -11.21 -0.97 1.75
N MET A 56 -11.07 0.27 1.27
CA MET A 56 -11.94 1.40 1.64
C MET A 56 -13.21 1.50 0.78
N LEU A 57 -13.54 0.45 0.03
CA LEU A 57 -14.67 0.39 -0.91
C LEU A 57 -14.56 1.44 -2.04
N LEU A 58 -13.35 1.74 -2.44
CA LEU A 58 -13.04 2.62 -3.56
C LEU A 58 -12.21 1.85 -4.61
N PRO A 59 -12.83 0.95 -5.40
CA PRO A 59 -12.17 0.20 -6.44
C PRO A 59 -11.32 1.07 -7.34
N THR A 60 -10.08 0.66 -7.53
CA THR A 60 -9.08 1.42 -8.28
C THR A 60 -8.49 0.55 -9.38
N LEU A 61 -8.47 1.07 -10.59
CA LEU A 61 -7.79 0.48 -11.72
C LEU A 61 -6.84 1.51 -12.32
N GLY A 62 -5.62 1.08 -12.59
CA GLY A 62 -4.60 1.95 -13.15
C GLY A 62 -3.77 1.28 -14.22
N VAL A 63 -3.12 2.12 -14.98
CA VAL A 63 -2.14 1.72 -15.99
C VAL A 63 -0.83 2.48 -15.76
N GLU A 64 0.26 1.81 -16.02
CA GLU A 64 1.58 2.41 -16.00
C GLU A 64 2.28 2.10 -17.32
N TRP A 65 2.87 3.12 -17.92
CA TRP A 65 3.69 3.02 -19.10
C TRP A 65 5.11 3.49 -18.78
N ARG A 66 6.09 2.61 -18.91
CA ARG A 66 7.50 2.96 -18.84
C ARG A 66 7.98 3.43 -20.20
N ILE A 67 8.25 4.73 -20.29
CA ILE A 67 8.80 5.36 -21.50
C ILE A 67 10.22 4.82 -21.74
N ASN A 68 11.00 4.72 -20.68
CA ASN A 68 12.33 4.13 -20.66
C ASN A 68 12.63 3.47 -19.30
N ASN A 69 13.85 2.96 -19.11
CA ASN A 69 14.25 2.29 -17.87
C ASN A 69 14.16 3.17 -16.61
N SER A 70 14.14 4.49 -16.77
CA SER A 70 14.19 5.44 -15.66
C SER A 70 12.90 6.27 -15.51
N ILE A 71 12.07 6.37 -16.52
CA ILE A 71 10.88 7.22 -16.50
C ILE A 71 9.64 6.41 -16.82
N GLY A 72 8.64 6.54 -15.96
CA GLY A 72 7.31 5.98 -16.14
C GLY A 72 6.23 7.03 -15.97
N VAL A 73 5.10 6.83 -16.64
CA VAL A 73 3.87 7.60 -16.47
C VAL A 73 2.78 6.63 -16.01
N LYS A 74 2.11 7.01 -14.95
CA LYS A 74 1.03 6.25 -14.34
C LYS A 74 -0.26 7.06 -14.35
N LEU A 75 -1.38 6.38 -14.56
CA LEU A 75 -2.72 6.94 -14.41
C LEU A 75 -3.58 5.91 -13.67
N ASP A 76 -4.01 6.26 -12.47
CA ASP A 76 -4.99 5.47 -11.72
C ASP A 76 -6.35 6.17 -11.76
N GLY A 77 -7.41 5.39 -11.93
CA GLY A 77 -8.79 5.80 -11.81
C GLY A 77 -9.47 5.04 -10.67
N SER A 78 -10.10 5.75 -9.76
CA SER A 78 -10.88 5.16 -8.67
C SER A 78 -12.35 5.55 -8.82
N LEU A 79 -13.25 4.58 -8.62
CA LEU A 79 -14.68 4.81 -8.77
C LEU A 79 -15.44 4.04 -7.70
N SER A 80 -16.29 4.75 -6.98
CA SER A 80 -17.19 4.17 -5.99
C SER A 80 -18.61 4.65 -6.23
N TRP A 81 -19.58 3.73 -6.17
CA TRP A 81 -20.99 4.02 -6.45
C TRP A 81 -21.92 3.32 -5.47
N TRP A 82 -21.57 3.38 -4.21
CA TRP A 82 -22.29 2.66 -3.19
C TRP A 82 -23.41 3.51 -2.60
N GLY A 83 -24.57 2.90 -2.44
CA GLY A 83 -25.72 3.45 -1.71
C GLY A 83 -26.26 2.39 -0.78
N GLY A 84 -26.86 2.80 0.33
CA GLY A 84 -27.43 1.90 1.32
C GLY A 84 -28.64 2.52 2.02
N GLU A 85 -29.23 1.74 2.92
CA GLU A 85 -30.35 2.17 3.77
C GLU A 85 -29.96 3.37 4.66
N HIS A 86 -30.96 4.12 5.12
CA HIS A 86 -30.79 5.31 5.97
C HIS A 86 -29.94 6.42 5.33
N GLY A 87 -29.98 6.54 4.01
CA GLY A 87 -29.31 7.59 3.27
C GLY A 87 -27.78 7.44 3.16
N LYS A 88 -27.23 6.26 3.50
CA LYS A 88 -25.80 5.98 3.30
C LYS A 88 -25.42 6.16 1.84
N VAL A 89 -24.38 6.94 1.59
CA VAL A 89 -23.88 7.21 0.23
C VAL A 89 -22.37 7.27 0.25
N GLN A 90 -21.75 6.59 -0.71
CA GLN A 90 -20.36 6.78 -1.08
C GLN A 90 -20.26 6.82 -2.60
N LYS A 91 -20.29 8.02 -3.15
CA LYS A 91 -20.08 8.27 -4.56
C LYS A 91 -18.81 9.07 -4.68
N VAL A 92 -17.78 8.46 -5.22
CA VAL A 92 -16.46 9.06 -5.36
C VAL A 92 -15.92 8.67 -6.72
N TRP A 93 -15.38 9.62 -7.45
CA TRP A 93 -14.49 9.33 -8.56
C TRP A 93 -13.21 10.15 -8.41
N LEU A 94 -12.09 9.55 -8.76
CA LEU A 94 -10.79 10.16 -8.61
C LEU A 94 -9.87 9.72 -9.74
N LEU A 95 -9.16 10.67 -10.34
CA LEU A 95 -8.08 10.43 -11.28
C LEU A 95 -6.76 10.85 -10.64
N ASN A 96 -5.75 9.98 -10.75
CA ASN A 96 -4.43 10.18 -10.16
C ASN A 96 -3.33 9.99 -11.22
N PRO A 97 -2.99 11.02 -12.02
CA PRO A 97 -1.81 11.02 -12.86
C PRO A 97 -0.54 11.15 -12.01
N GLU A 98 0.51 10.44 -12.43
CA GLU A 98 1.83 10.50 -11.79
C GLU A 98 2.92 10.26 -12.80
N VAL A 99 3.98 11.07 -12.74
CA VAL A 99 5.23 10.84 -13.47
C VAL A 99 6.26 10.31 -12.47
N ARG A 100 6.90 9.20 -12.78
CA ARG A 100 7.81 8.46 -11.92
C ARG A 100 9.23 8.48 -12.45
N TRP A 101 10.19 8.69 -11.58
CA TRP A 101 11.61 8.57 -11.81
C TRP A 101 12.15 7.38 -11.04
N TYR A 102 12.47 6.32 -11.75
CA TYR A 102 13.03 5.11 -11.19
C TYR A 102 14.53 5.25 -10.99
N LEU A 103 14.94 5.19 -9.73
CA LEU A 103 16.30 5.38 -9.27
C LEU A 103 16.97 4.04 -8.99
N LEU A 104 18.30 4.08 -8.75
CA LEU A 104 19.14 2.94 -8.46
C LEU A 104 19.19 1.91 -9.61
N ASP A 105 20.17 1.04 -9.59
CA ASP A 105 20.40 0.07 -10.66
C ASP A 105 19.27 -0.94 -10.81
N ALA A 106 18.70 -1.40 -9.69
CA ALA A 106 17.56 -2.33 -9.67
C ALA A 106 16.24 -1.71 -10.15
N LYS A 107 16.16 -0.36 -10.34
CA LYS A 107 14.96 0.37 -10.79
C LYS A 107 13.66 0.02 -10.02
N ARG A 108 13.81 -0.22 -8.73
CA ARG A 108 12.70 -0.56 -7.80
C ARG A 108 12.23 0.63 -6.99
N PHE A 109 13.15 1.50 -6.60
CA PHE A 109 12.86 2.74 -5.89
C PHE A 109 12.58 3.85 -6.89
N TYR A 110 11.57 4.67 -6.60
CA TYR A 110 11.26 5.83 -7.43
C TYR A 110 10.85 7.04 -6.60
N VAL A 111 11.03 8.19 -7.20
CA VAL A 111 10.39 9.44 -6.81
C VAL A 111 9.43 9.85 -7.94
N GLY A 112 8.36 10.53 -7.59
CA GLY A 112 7.36 10.94 -8.58
C GLY A 112 6.80 12.33 -8.30
N LEU A 113 6.25 12.90 -9.35
CA LEU A 113 5.37 14.06 -9.28
C LEU A 113 3.95 13.56 -9.54
N SER A 114 3.07 13.74 -8.58
CA SER A 114 1.70 13.26 -8.63
C SER A 114 0.69 14.39 -8.51
N GLY A 115 -0.46 14.18 -9.09
CA GLY A 115 -1.64 15.00 -8.90
C GLY A 115 -2.87 14.13 -8.75
N SER A 116 -3.92 14.70 -8.19
CA SER A 116 -5.23 14.04 -8.17
C SER A 116 -6.32 15.07 -8.41
N TYR A 117 -7.36 14.63 -9.08
CA TYR A 117 -8.59 15.40 -9.23
C TYR A 117 -9.79 14.48 -9.13
N GLY A 118 -10.82 14.92 -8.42
CA GLY A 118 -12.05 14.15 -8.31
C GLY A 118 -13.15 14.84 -7.53
N GLU A 119 -14.29 14.16 -7.49
CA GLU A 119 -15.48 14.58 -6.77
C GLU A 119 -15.91 13.48 -5.81
N TYR A 120 -16.48 13.90 -4.68
CA TYR A 120 -16.95 12.98 -3.67
C TYR A 120 -18.28 13.42 -3.06
N ASN A 121 -19.07 12.42 -2.69
CA ASN A 121 -20.27 12.58 -1.89
C ASN A 121 -20.34 11.39 -0.94
N ILE A 122 -20.04 11.65 0.32
CA ILE A 122 -19.88 10.62 1.35
C ILE A 122 -20.78 10.93 2.53
N TYR A 123 -21.63 9.97 2.92
CA TYR A 123 -22.44 10.04 4.12
C TYR A 123 -22.53 8.65 4.78
N LYS A 124 -22.06 8.56 6.03
CA LYS A 124 -22.15 7.33 6.89
C LYS A 124 -21.57 6.04 6.31
N TYR A 125 -20.76 6.10 5.26
CA TYR A 125 -20.30 4.89 4.55
C TYR A 125 -18.86 4.49 4.84
N MET A 126 -18.03 5.36 5.41
CA MET A 126 -16.63 5.03 5.65
C MET A 126 -16.47 3.99 6.77
N PRO A 127 -15.64 2.93 6.56
CA PRO A 127 -15.29 2.00 7.61
C PRO A 127 -14.63 2.70 8.80
N GLY A 128 -15.04 2.34 10.02
CA GLY A 128 -14.40 2.84 11.25
C GLY A 128 -14.88 4.19 11.76
N GLY A 129 -15.90 4.83 11.18
CA GLY A 129 -16.48 6.05 11.72
C GLY A 129 -15.55 7.29 11.72
N ILE A 130 -14.59 7.31 10.81
CA ILE A 130 -13.60 8.40 10.65
C ILE A 130 -14.28 9.72 10.31
N LEU A 131 -15.44 9.69 9.66
CA LEU A 131 -16.27 10.86 9.41
C LEU A 131 -17.42 10.92 10.42
N SER A 132 -17.83 12.15 10.77
CA SER A 132 -18.95 12.41 11.69
C SER A 132 -20.18 11.56 11.31
N LYS A 133 -20.79 10.90 12.31
CA LYS A 133 -21.92 9.99 12.12
C LYS A 133 -23.15 10.64 11.48
N ASP A 134 -23.30 11.97 11.60
CA ASP A 134 -24.50 12.70 11.20
C ASP A 134 -24.23 13.87 10.24
N THR A 135 -23.04 13.86 9.61
CA THR A 135 -22.69 14.89 8.62
C THR A 135 -22.15 14.23 7.36
N GLY A 136 -22.76 14.55 6.22
CA GLY A 136 -22.27 14.19 4.90
C GLY A 136 -21.45 15.33 4.31
N TYR A 137 -20.54 14.95 3.43
CA TYR A 137 -19.68 15.88 2.71
C TYR A 137 -19.79 15.61 1.22
N GLN A 138 -20.03 16.67 0.46
CA GLN A 138 -20.06 16.62 -0.99
C GLN A 138 -19.19 17.73 -1.54
N GLY A 139 -18.31 17.41 -2.47
CA GLY A 139 -17.42 18.43 -3.02
C GLY A 139 -16.46 17.90 -4.06
N LYS A 140 -15.52 18.77 -4.40
CA LYS A 140 -14.41 18.50 -5.32
C LYS A 140 -13.10 18.60 -4.57
N LEU A 141 -12.15 17.81 -5.00
CA LEU A 141 -10.79 17.93 -4.50
C LEU A 141 -9.79 17.89 -5.65
N TRP A 142 -8.71 18.61 -5.48
CA TRP A 142 -7.51 18.42 -6.25
C TRP A 142 -6.29 18.47 -5.34
N ASN A 143 -5.26 17.74 -5.70
CA ASN A 143 -3.98 17.82 -5.03
C ASN A 143 -2.83 17.77 -6.02
N ALA A 144 -1.68 18.22 -5.54
CA ALA A 144 -0.40 18.05 -6.22
C ALA A 144 0.69 17.82 -5.17
N GLY A 145 1.61 16.91 -5.46
CA GLY A 145 2.63 16.55 -4.50
C GLY A 145 3.75 15.71 -5.09
N LEU A 146 4.71 15.43 -4.23
CA LEU A 146 5.81 14.52 -4.51
C LEU A 146 5.47 13.16 -3.93
N THR A 147 5.82 12.12 -4.67
CA THR A 147 5.62 10.72 -4.26
C THR A 147 6.96 10.03 -4.15
N VAL A 148 7.11 9.19 -3.15
CA VAL A 148 8.19 8.21 -3.05
C VAL A 148 7.57 6.82 -3.01
N GLY A 149 8.23 5.86 -3.62
CA GLY A 149 7.74 4.50 -3.60
C GLY A 149 8.81 3.45 -3.90
N TYR A 150 8.43 2.23 -3.59
CA TYR A 150 9.25 1.06 -3.79
C TYR A 150 8.43 -0.09 -4.37
N GLN A 151 8.93 -0.65 -5.47
CA GLN A 151 8.30 -1.76 -6.16
C GLN A 151 9.01 -3.08 -5.81
N LEU A 152 8.33 -3.94 -5.07
CA LEU A 152 8.79 -5.27 -4.72
C LEU A 152 8.38 -6.27 -5.81
N CYS A 153 9.34 -6.77 -6.58
CA CYS A 153 9.07 -7.78 -7.60
C CYS A 153 8.90 -9.14 -6.95
N LEU A 154 7.73 -9.76 -7.06
CA LEU A 154 7.44 -11.10 -6.56
C LEU A 154 7.66 -12.16 -7.62
N SER A 155 7.41 -11.84 -8.89
CA SER A 155 7.66 -12.68 -10.04
C SER A 155 7.98 -11.84 -11.28
N ARG A 156 8.26 -12.50 -12.41
CA ARG A 156 8.51 -11.80 -13.68
C ARG A 156 7.37 -10.89 -14.12
N SER A 157 6.14 -11.23 -13.80
CA SER A 157 4.95 -10.50 -14.25
C SER A 157 4.16 -9.87 -13.11
N PHE A 158 4.59 -10.04 -11.84
CA PHE A 158 3.81 -9.59 -10.70
C PHE A 158 4.67 -8.89 -9.65
N SER A 159 4.23 -7.72 -9.22
CA SER A 159 4.93 -6.90 -8.24
C SER A 159 3.94 -6.27 -7.26
N VAL A 160 4.44 -5.89 -6.09
CA VAL A 160 3.73 -5.05 -5.13
C VAL A 160 4.42 -3.69 -5.06
N ASP A 161 3.67 -2.63 -5.22
CA ASP A 161 4.14 -1.25 -5.20
C ASP A 161 3.65 -0.53 -3.95
N PHE A 162 4.56 -0.05 -3.15
CA PHE A 162 4.31 0.75 -1.95
C PHE A 162 4.62 2.20 -2.28
N ASN A 163 3.68 3.10 -2.03
CA ASN A 163 3.89 4.52 -2.28
C ASN A 163 3.28 5.42 -1.22
N LEU A 164 3.91 6.56 -1.02
CA LEU A 164 3.45 7.63 -0.16
C LEU A 164 3.71 8.97 -0.85
N GLY A 165 2.67 9.81 -0.94
CA GLY A 165 2.75 11.15 -1.49
C GLY A 165 2.55 12.20 -0.42
N LEU A 166 3.30 13.29 -0.53
CA LEU A 166 3.19 14.48 0.32
C LEU A 166 3.06 15.72 -0.57
N GLY A 167 2.16 16.63 -0.20
CA GLY A 167 1.95 17.83 -1.00
C GLY A 167 0.77 18.66 -0.50
N TYR A 168 0.21 19.42 -1.42
CA TYR A 168 -0.90 20.32 -1.16
C TYR A 168 -2.21 19.76 -1.70
N THR A 169 -3.24 19.81 -0.88
CA THR A 169 -4.63 19.44 -1.23
C THR A 169 -5.55 20.62 -1.00
N ARG A 170 -6.38 20.92 -1.99
CA ARG A 170 -7.51 21.82 -1.87
C ARG A 170 -8.81 21.07 -2.09
N SER A 171 -9.74 21.25 -1.19
CA SER A 171 -11.09 20.71 -1.27
C SER A 171 -12.12 21.81 -1.10
N ASP A 172 -13.01 21.93 -2.09
CA ASP A 172 -14.16 22.82 -2.03
C ASP A 172 -15.39 21.93 -1.78
N TYR A 173 -16.11 22.14 -0.67
CA TYR A 173 -17.14 21.22 -0.23
C TYR A 173 -18.32 21.88 0.47
N ASP A 174 -19.46 21.17 0.41
CA ASP A 174 -20.64 21.43 1.21
C ASP A 174 -20.79 20.33 2.26
N SER A 175 -21.25 20.70 3.46
CA SER A 175 -21.64 19.76 4.49
C SER A 175 -23.15 19.73 4.65
N TYR A 176 -23.71 18.53 4.83
CA TYR A 176 -25.15 18.34 4.98
C TYR A 176 -25.48 17.28 6.02
N GLY A 177 -26.68 17.37 6.57
CA GLY A 177 -27.29 16.33 7.39
C GLY A 177 -28.52 15.73 6.68
N MET A 178 -29.03 14.62 7.22
CA MET A 178 -30.29 14.04 6.79
C MET A 178 -31.31 14.18 7.93
N THR A 179 -32.43 14.84 7.67
CA THR A 179 -33.57 14.94 8.59
C THR A 179 -34.80 14.43 7.83
N ASP A 180 -35.44 13.41 8.35
CA ASP A 180 -36.65 12.76 7.75
C ASP A 180 -36.45 12.39 6.26
N GLY A 181 -35.26 11.91 5.88
CA GLY A 181 -34.94 11.54 4.52
C GLY A 181 -34.60 12.72 3.58
N VAL A 182 -34.65 13.96 4.06
CA VAL A 182 -34.34 15.17 3.30
C VAL A 182 -32.95 15.69 3.65
N ARG A 183 -32.21 16.14 2.64
CA ARG A 183 -30.90 16.76 2.83
C ARG A 183 -31.07 18.18 3.35
N VAL A 184 -30.45 18.46 4.49
CA VAL A 184 -30.36 19.80 5.07
C VAL A 184 -28.90 20.23 5.04
N TYR A 185 -28.58 21.25 4.25
CA TYR A 185 -27.22 21.78 4.18
C TYR A 185 -26.89 22.53 5.47
N LYS A 186 -25.77 22.18 6.10
CA LYS A 186 -25.25 22.83 7.31
C LYS A 186 -24.30 23.98 6.97
N GLU A 187 -23.40 23.74 6.00
CA GLU A 187 -22.45 24.72 5.50
C GLU A 187 -22.32 24.55 3.98
N ARG A 188 -22.18 25.65 3.28
CA ARG A 188 -22.00 25.68 1.81
C ARG A 188 -20.73 26.43 1.43
N GLU A 189 -20.15 26.09 0.30
CA GLU A 189 -19.01 26.77 -0.32
C GLU A 189 -17.79 26.90 0.61
N LYS A 190 -17.53 25.84 1.39
CA LYS A 190 -16.34 25.80 2.25
C LYS A 190 -15.14 25.32 1.45
N THR A 191 -14.04 26.03 1.63
CA THR A 191 -12.74 25.63 1.08
C THR A 191 -11.83 25.20 2.21
N LYS A 192 -11.21 24.03 2.06
CA LYS A 192 -10.17 23.55 2.97
C LYS A 192 -8.87 23.32 2.21
N ASN A 193 -7.83 23.95 2.70
CA ASN A 193 -6.46 23.78 2.19
C ASN A 193 -5.64 23.02 3.23
N LEU A 194 -4.91 22.02 2.77
CA LEU A 194 -4.12 21.15 3.64
C LEU A 194 -2.76 20.85 3.00
N TRP A 195 -1.71 21.03 3.78
CA TRP A 195 -0.39 20.45 3.48
C TRP A 195 -0.22 19.15 4.25
N GLY A 196 0.10 18.08 3.55
CA GLY A 196 0.23 16.76 4.18
C GLY A 196 0.21 15.62 3.18
N PRO A 197 -0.18 14.41 3.63
CA PRO A 197 -0.32 13.26 2.75
C PRO A 197 -1.34 13.52 1.64
N THR A 198 -0.93 13.33 0.39
CA THR A 198 -1.79 13.47 -0.80
C THR A 198 -2.27 12.12 -1.32
N GLN A 199 -1.46 11.10 -1.14
CA GLN A 199 -1.81 9.72 -1.48
C GLN A 199 -1.01 8.73 -0.64
N ALA A 200 -1.58 7.54 -0.45
CA ALA A 200 -0.90 6.37 0.07
C ALA A 200 -1.40 5.16 -0.71
N GLY A 201 -0.53 4.21 -1.00
CA GLY A 201 -0.91 3.06 -1.79
C GLY A 201 -0.10 1.81 -1.49
N ILE A 202 -0.83 0.70 -1.50
CA ILE A 202 -0.29 -0.65 -1.65
C ILE A 202 -0.96 -1.21 -2.89
N SER A 203 -0.22 -1.30 -3.99
CA SER A 203 -0.80 -1.69 -5.27
C SER A 203 -0.25 -3.02 -5.74
N LEU A 204 -1.14 -3.86 -6.24
CA LEU A 204 -0.76 -5.02 -7.03
C LEU A 204 -0.54 -4.59 -8.47
N VAL A 205 0.59 -4.96 -9.02
CA VAL A 205 1.04 -4.54 -10.35
C VAL A 205 1.29 -5.76 -11.21
N TRP A 206 0.55 -5.87 -12.30
CA TRP A 206 0.74 -6.90 -13.31
C TRP A 206 1.43 -6.31 -14.52
N THR A 207 2.64 -6.79 -14.81
CA THR A 207 3.46 -6.29 -15.92
C THR A 207 3.16 -7.05 -17.22
N ILE A 208 3.05 -6.31 -18.31
CA ILE A 208 2.77 -6.83 -19.65
C ILE A 208 3.98 -6.55 -20.54
N GLY A 209 4.46 -7.59 -21.25
CA GLY A 209 5.57 -7.45 -22.19
C GLY A 209 6.97 -7.42 -21.55
N SER A 210 7.13 -7.99 -20.35
CA SER A 210 8.46 -8.33 -19.83
C SER A 210 9.06 -9.47 -20.66
N LYS A 211 10.22 -9.21 -21.27
CA LYS A 211 11.00 -10.23 -21.99
C LYS A 211 11.94 -10.94 -21.03
#